data_85404226fb36f123e229871bd82ed5b8
#
_entry.id   85404226fb36f123e229871bd82ed5b8
#
_cell.length_a   1.000
_cell.length_b   1.000
_cell.length_c   1.000
_cell.angle_alpha   90.00
_cell.angle_beta   90.00
_cell.angle_gamma   90.00
#
_symmetry.space_group_name_H-M   'P 1'
#
loop_
_entity.id
_entity.type
_entity.pdbx_description
1 polymer ?
#
loop_
_entity_poly.entity_id
_entity_poly.type
_entity_poly.pdbx_seq_one_letter_code
_entity_poly.pdbx_strand_id
1 'polypeptide(L)'
;MPTQPAIDLLKQNPGRVILIFVVLAAATGAFAYTGGFFSPHRISADRLVDAIEASGGGAHEGFRRAHAKGICVAGTFLASAEAKTLSRAAVFSGDIVPVTGRFAEATPDPFTNDTTTAPVRSMALRLQPPQADEWRTGMNDTPGLHVSTPQAFYENVVASTPDPRTGKPDPAKVQAYLDRHPETVAFLARLKARPFSSGFANDSYNSVNGFIFVSGDGKRRLVRWTMQAEDPFSTLSPEDRAGRLANYEFDDLLARVARGPVKWQLIAVLAMPGDPNRATEVWPEDRQKVPLGELTITHVESETRGNCQDVNYDPLVLPPGIDPSDDPIPYARSAAYSSSFRRRAGETKPPSAVANQSAGTGR
;
A
#
# COMPACT_ATOMS: atom_id res chain seq x y z
N MET A 1 -44.36 -1.69 22.88
CA MET A 1 -45.15 -2.03 21.69
C MET A 1 -45.83 -0.77 21.15
N PRO A 2 -45.33 -0.17 20.10
CA PRO A 2 -46.09 0.79 19.30
C PRO A 2 -45.82 0.57 17.79
N THR A 3 -46.35 -0.51 17.21
CA THR A 3 -46.17 -0.81 15.79
C THR A 3 -47.50 -0.88 15.02
N GLN A 4 -48.64 -0.82 15.68
CA GLN A 4 -49.93 -0.89 15.05
C GLN A 4 -50.35 0.34 14.21
N PRO A 5 -50.09 1.58 14.61
CA PRO A 5 -50.54 2.76 13.83
C PRO A 5 -49.81 2.93 12.50
N ALA A 6 -48.58 2.46 12.35
CA ALA A 6 -47.85 2.57 11.10
C ALA A 6 -48.35 1.61 10.02
N ILE A 7 -48.77 0.41 10.42
CA ILE A 7 -49.31 -0.62 9.51
C ILE A 7 -50.70 -0.18 9.00
N ASP A 8 -51.52 0.45 9.84
CA ASP A 8 -52.85 0.93 9.44
C ASP A 8 -52.79 2.14 8.49
N LEU A 9 -51.80 3.04 8.64
CA LEU A 9 -51.51 4.12 7.72
C LEU A 9 -51.04 3.61 6.33
N LEU A 10 -50.29 2.51 6.28
CA LEU A 10 -49.87 1.86 5.05
C LEU A 10 -51.05 1.23 4.28
N LYS A 11 -52.01 0.64 5.01
CA LYS A 11 -53.21 0.04 4.41
C LYS A 11 -54.20 1.09 3.89
N GLN A 12 -54.26 2.27 4.51
CA GLN A 12 -55.16 3.38 4.12
C GLN A 12 -54.72 4.14 2.86
N ASN A 13 -53.41 4.03 2.45
CA ASN A 13 -52.87 4.77 1.32
C ASN A 13 -51.99 3.89 0.41
N PRO A 14 -52.51 2.83 -0.20
CA PRO A 14 -51.72 1.89 -0.98
C PRO A 14 -50.98 2.55 -2.16
N GLY A 15 -51.57 3.56 -2.79
CA GLY A 15 -50.95 4.29 -3.90
C GLY A 15 -49.69 5.07 -3.47
N ARG A 16 -49.66 5.65 -2.27
CA ARG A 16 -48.49 6.35 -1.75
C ARG A 16 -47.38 5.38 -1.40
N VAL A 17 -47.71 4.21 -0.86
CA VAL A 17 -46.76 3.15 -0.56
C VAL A 17 -46.08 2.65 -1.84
N ILE A 18 -46.88 2.36 -2.88
CA ILE A 18 -46.39 1.97 -4.19
C ILE A 18 -45.46 3.04 -4.77
N LEU A 19 -45.86 4.33 -4.71
CA LEU A 19 -45.01 5.42 -5.21
C LEU A 19 -43.66 5.49 -4.49
N ILE A 20 -43.64 5.33 -3.15
CA ILE A 20 -42.39 5.31 -2.37
C ILE A 20 -41.49 4.15 -2.83
N PHE A 21 -42.03 2.95 -3.01
CA PHE A 21 -41.28 1.81 -3.47
C PHE A 21 -40.73 2.01 -4.90
N VAL A 22 -41.51 2.60 -5.80
CA VAL A 22 -41.06 2.92 -7.17
C VAL A 22 -39.93 3.93 -7.15
N VAL A 23 -40.04 5.00 -6.35
CA VAL A 23 -38.99 6.01 -6.21
C VAL A 23 -37.70 5.41 -5.63
N LEU A 24 -37.83 4.60 -4.57
CA LEU A 24 -36.68 3.92 -3.97
C LEU A 24 -36.03 2.93 -4.95
N ALA A 25 -36.84 2.14 -5.69
CA ALA A 25 -36.31 1.22 -6.69
C ALA A 25 -35.64 1.97 -7.85
N ALA A 26 -36.22 3.07 -8.31
CA ALA A 26 -35.62 3.91 -9.35
C ALA A 26 -34.29 4.55 -8.88
N ALA A 27 -34.26 5.10 -7.66
CA ALA A 27 -33.06 5.65 -7.07
C ALA A 27 -31.96 4.56 -6.90
N THR A 28 -32.33 3.39 -6.34
CA THR A 28 -31.41 2.25 -6.20
C THR A 28 -30.88 1.78 -7.56
N GLY A 29 -31.77 1.68 -8.57
CA GLY A 29 -31.40 1.33 -9.93
C GLY A 29 -30.46 2.35 -10.58
N ALA A 30 -30.72 3.64 -10.37
CA ALA A 30 -29.83 4.71 -10.85
C ALA A 30 -28.45 4.65 -10.19
N PHE A 31 -28.40 4.47 -8.86
CA PHE A 31 -27.13 4.27 -8.15
C PHE A 31 -26.39 2.99 -8.61
N ALA A 32 -27.11 1.90 -8.81
CA ALA A 32 -26.51 0.67 -9.31
C ALA A 32 -25.96 0.83 -10.73
N TYR A 33 -26.70 1.56 -11.59
CA TYR A 33 -26.29 1.84 -12.98
C TYR A 33 -25.06 2.78 -13.00
N THR A 34 -25.13 3.91 -12.30
CA THR A 34 -24.00 4.87 -12.22
C THR A 34 -22.79 4.30 -11.51
N GLY A 35 -22.99 3.43 -10.52
CA GLY A 35 -21.94 2.67 -9.84
C GLY A 35 -21.36 1.52 -10.66
N GLY A 36 -21.81 1.34 -11.91
CA GLY A 36 -21.31 0.33 -12.84
C GLY A 36 -21.63 -1.12 -12.42
N PHE A 37 -22.63 -1.36 -11.56
CA PHE A 37 -22.99 -2.72 -11.12
C PHE A 37 -23.45 -3.61 -12.27
N PHE A 38 -23.98 -3.02 -13.32
CA PHE A 38 -24.40 -3.72 -14.54
C PHE A 38 -23.33 -3.73 -15.64
N SER A 39 -22.13 -3.14 -15.36
CA SER A 39 -21.04 -3.17 -16.32
C SER A 39 -20.30 -4.51 -16.25
N PRO A 40 -20.19 -5.26 -17.36
CA PRO A 40 -19.42 -6.51 -17.40
C PRO A 40 -17.92 -6.30 -17.16
N HIS A 41 -17.45 -5.06 -17.32
CA HIS A 41 -16.05 -4.68 -17.14
C HIS A 41 -15.72 -4.12 -15.75
N ARG A 42 -16.71 -4.08 -14.84
CA ARG A 42 -16.46 -3.56 -13.48
C ARG A 42 -15.43 -4.42 -12.76
N ILE A 43 -14.37 -3.78 -12.31
CA ILE A 43 -13.37 -4.40 -11.43
C ILE A 43 -13.84 -4.25 -9.98
N SER A 44 -14.34 -5.34 -9.39
CA SER A 44 -14.63 -5.39 -7.96
C SER A 44 -13.35 -5.66 -7.18
N ALA A 45 -13.35 -5.32 -5.89
CA ALA A 45 -12.25 -5.63 -4.98
C ALA A 45 -11.92 -7.12 -4.96
N ASP A 46 -12.95 -7.98 -4.91
CA ASP A 46 -12.76 -9.44 -4.90
C ASP A 46 -12.16 -9.95 -6.19
N ARG A 47 -12.63 -9.46 -7.35
CA ARG A 47 -12.06 -9.81 -8.65
C ARG A 47 -10.60 -9.41 -8.79
N LEU A 48 -10.24 -8.24 -8.23
CA LEU A 48 -8.85 -7.79 -8.20
C LEU A 48 -7.99 -8.69 -7.33
N VAL A 49 -8.49 -9.04 -6.13
CA VAL A 49 -7.79 -9.94 -5.19
C VAL A 49 -7.66 -11.35 -5.78
N ASP A 50 -8.69 -11.88 -6.44
CA ASP A 50 -8.63 -13.18 -7.14
C ASP A 50 -7.52 -13.20 -8.22
N ALA A 51 -7.41 -12.12 -8.99
CA ALA A 51 -6.35 -11.99 -10.00
C ALA A 51 -4.95 -11.96 -9.37
N ILE A 52 -4.80 -11.24 -8.25
CA ILE A 52 -3.53 -11.19 -7.50
C ILE A 52 -3.18 -12.57 -6.94
N GLU A 53 -4.13 -13.29 -6.34
CA GLU A 53 -3.94 -14.66 -5.86
C GLU A 53 -3.50 -15.58 -7.01
N ALA A 54 -4.18 -15.51 -8.15
CA ALA A 54 -3.81 -16.32 -9.34
C ALA A 54 -2.39 -16.01 -9.83
N SER A 55 -1.95 -14.74 -9.78
CA SER A 55 -0.60 -14.34 -10.19
C SER A 55 0.50 -14.86 -9.26
N GLY A 56 0.17 -15.18 -8.01
CA GLY A 56 1.06 -15.78 -7.02
C GLY A 56 1.02 -17.31 -6.99
N GLY A 57 0.37 -17.95 -7.97
CA GLY A 57 0.23 -19.41 -8.01
C GLY A 57 -0.95 -19.95 -7.19
N GLY A 58 -1.81 -19.08 -6.69
CA GLY A 58 -2.98 -19.38 -5.88
C GLY A 58 -3.02 -18.63 -4.55
N ALA A 59 -4.05 -18.89 -3.75
CA ALA A 59 -4.15 -18.30 -2.41
C ALA A 59 -3.18 -18.99 -1.46
N HIS A 60 -2.31 -18.23 -0.83
CA HIS A 60 -1.49 -18.68 0.28
C HIS A 60 -2.25 -18.39 1.59
N GLU A 61 -2.81 -19.44 2.20
CA GLU A 61 -3.67 -19.34 3.39
C GLU A 61 -2.98 -18.58 4.53
N GLY A 62 -3.68 -17.59 5.11
CA GLY A 62 -3.19 -16.75 6.20
C GLY A 62 -2.20 -15.67 5.81
N PHE A 63 -1.61 -15.71 4.61
CA PHE A 63 -0.73 -14.66 4.10
C PHE A 63 -1.50 -13.51 3.44
N ARG A 64 -0.85 -12.35 3.34
CA ARG A 64 -1.35 -11.22 2.53
C ARG A 64 -1.37 -11.62 1.06
N ARG A 65 -2.39 -11.15 0.32
CA ARG A 65 -2.54 -11.47 -1.13
C ARG A 65 -1.57 -10.70 -2.01
N ALA A 66 -1.08 -9.57 -1.51
CA ALA A 66 0.04 -8.83 -2.10
C ALA A 66 1.01 -8.45 -0.99
N HIS A 67 2.28 -8.25 -1.31
CA HIS A 67 3.32 -8.04 -0.30
C HIS A 67 3.32 -9.19 0.73
N ALA A 68 3.22 -10.44 0.24
CA ALA A 68 3.00 -11.61 1.08
C ALA A 68 4.17 -11.90 2.02
N LYS A 69 5.42 -11.77 1.52
CA LYS A 69 6.65 -11.91 2.30
C LYS A 69 7.00 -10.61 3.00
N GLY A 70 7.19 -10.63 4.33
CA GLY A 70 7.53 -9.42 5.08
C GLY A 70 7.88 -9.68 6.54
N ILE A 71 8.25 -8.58 7.22
CA ILE A 71 8.74 -8.57 8.60
C ILE A 71 8.15 -7.37 9.36
N CYS A 72 7.80 -7.56 10.62
CA CYS A 72 7.27 -6.52 11.49
C CYS A 72 8.37 -5.62 12.04
N VAL A 73 8.06 -4.35 12.16
CA VAL A 73 8.94 -3.36 12.82
C VAL A 73 8.14 -2.52 13.81
N ALA A 74 8.83 -2.00 14.83
CA ALA A 74 8.29 -1.03 15.76
C ALA A 74 9.30 0.07 16.04
N GLY A 75 8.79 1.25 16.38
CA GLY A 75 9.60 2.42 16.65
C GLY A 75 8.76 3.64 16.96
N THR A 76 9.29 4.81 16.67
CA THR A 76 8.66 6.10 16.94
C THR A 76 8.81 7.05 15.75
N PHE A 77 7.88 7.98 15.63
CA PHE A 77 7.98 9.12 14.73
C PHE A 77 7.94 10.40 15.55
N LEU A 78 8.83 11.34 15.23
CA LEU A 78 8.88 12.67 15.80
C LEU A 78 8.78 13.71 14.69
N ALA A 79 7.69 14.48 14.71
CA ALA A 79 7.46 15.50 13.71
C ALA A 79 8.38 16.72 13.86
N SER A 80 8.76 17.32 12.73
CA SER A 80 9.44 18.62 12.69
C SER A 80 8.49 19.78 13.00
N ALA A 81 9.03 20.94 13.30
CA ALA A 81 8.24 22.15 13.52
C ALA A 81 7.49 22.59 12.25
N GLU A 82 8.05 22.31 11.07
CA GLU A 82 7.48 22.66 9.76
C GLU A 82 6.24 21.83 9.43
N ALA A 83 6.17 20.59 9.89
CA ALA A 83 5.09 19.65 9.54
C ALA A 83 3.71 20.20 9.85
N LYS A 84 3.51 20.77 11.05
CA LYS A 84 2.23 21.35 11.49
C LYS A 84 1.80 22.59 10.68
N THR A 85 2.72 23.23 9.96
CA THR A 85 2.38 24.34 9.06
C THR A 85 1.73 23.85 7.76
N LEU A 86 1.97 22.60 7.40
CA LEU A 86 1.43 21.98 6.20
C LEU A 86 0.15 21.18 6.48
N SER A 87 0.07 20.52 7.63
CA SER A 87 -1.07 19.68 7.98
C SER A 87 -1.39 19.79 9.49
N ARG A 88 -2.69 19.84 9.79
CA ARG A 88 -3.21 19.80 11.17
C ARG A 88 -3.33 18.41 11.76
N ALA A 89 -2.86 17.39 11.04
CA ALA A 89 -2.94 16.01 11.51
C ALA A 89 -2.18 15.83 12.84
N ALA A 90 -2.76 15.10 13.79
CA ALA A 90 -2.19 14.92 15.11
C ALA A 90 -0.80 14.26 15.10
N VAL A 91 -0.50 13.47 14.08
CA VAL A 91 0.84 12.89 13.87
C VAL A 91 1.93 13.95 13.69
N PHE A 92 1.56 15.21 13.41
CA PHE A 92 2.47 16.34 13.24
C PHE A 92 2.43 17.34 14.41
N SER A 93 1.89 16.94 15.59
CA SER A 93 1.82 17.80 16.79
C SER A 93 3.18 18.18 17.33
N GLY A 94 4.19 17.33 17.13
CA GLY A 94 5.52 17.44 17.76
C GLY A 94 5.70 16.49 18.95
N ASP A 95 4.68 15.71 19.29
CA ASP A 95 4.80 14.65 20.28
C ASP A 95 5.44 13.40 19.66
N ILE A 96 6.00 12.53 20.51
CA ILE A 96 6.50 11.23 20.07
C ILE A 96 5.31 10.33 19.75
N VAL A 97 5.22 9.89 18.50
CA VAL A 97 4.16 9.03 17.99
C VAL A 97 4.66 7.58 17.89
N PRO A 98 4.05 6.62 18.59
CA PRO A 98 4.35 5.19 18.40
C PRO A 98 4.06 4.74 16.97
N VAL A 99 4.95 3.90 16.44
CA VAL A 99 4.85 3.35 15.09
C VAL A 99 4.89 1.84 15.12
N THR A 100 3.92 1.22 14.47
CA THR A 100 3.96 -0.19 14.06
C THR A 100 4.10 -0.22 12.54
N GLY A 101 5.08 -0.95 12.04
CA GLY A 101 5.32 -0.98 10.60
C GLY A 101 5.62 -2.38 10.07
N ARG A 102 5.80 -2.44 8.76
CA ARG A 102 6.13 -3.67 8.05
C ARG A 102 6.99 -3.35 6.84
N PHE A 103 8.11 -4.03 6.69
CA PHE A 103 8.84 -4.12 5.43
C PHE A 103 8.43 -5.36 4.67
N ALA A 104 8.35 -5.27 3.36
CA ALA A 104 7.90 -6.36 2.52
C ALA A 104 8.42 -6.22 1.09
N GLU A 105 8.46 -7.32 0.37
CA GLU A 105 8.58 -7.35 -1.08
C GLU A 105 7.20 -7.26 -1.75
N ALA A 106 7.12 -6.58 -2.89
CA ALA A 106 5.87 -6.45 -3.66
C ALA A 106 5.58 -7.72 -4.47
N THR A 107 5.44 -8.84 -3.78
CA THR A 107 5.13 -10.15 -4.37
C THR A 107 3.88 -10.75 -3.73
N PRO A 108 3.02 -11.47 -4.48
CA PRO A 108 1.93 -12.26 -3.94
C PRO A 108 2.37 -13.62 -3.36
N ASP A 109 3.58 -14.10 -3.72
CA ASP A 109 4.15 -15.34 -3.21
C ASP A 109 5.00 -15.07 -1.95
N PRO A 110 4.63 -15.63 -0.77
CA PRO A 110 5.38 -15.44 0.46
C PRO A 110 6.74 -16.15 0.47
N PHE A 111 6.99 -17.07 -0.45
CA PHE A 111 8.21 -17.87 -0.52
C PHE A 111 9.19 -17.39 -1.59
N THR A 112 8.95 -16.24 -2.19
CA THR A 112 9.87 -15.61 -3.15
C THR A 112 11.28 -15.51 -2.55
N ASN A 113 12.27 -15.84 -3.35
CA ASN A 113 13.68 -15.73 -2.96
C ASN A 113 14.19 -14.32 -3.30
N ASP A 114 14.70 -13.59 -2.30
CA ASP A 114 15.22 -12.21 -2.44
C ASP A 114 16.34 -12.09 -3.49
N THR A 115 17.02 -13.22 -3.81
CA THR A 115 18.15 -13.20 -4.75
C THR A 115 17.74 -13.29 -6.22
N THR A 116 16.53 -13.80 -6.51
CA THR A 116 16.13 -14.19 -7.88
C THR A 116 15.48 -13.07 -8.67
N THR A 117 14.88 -12.10 -8.00
CA THR A 117 14.23 -10.95 -8.63
C THR A 117 14.75 -9.68 -8.01
N ALA A 118 14.54 -8.54 -8.69
CA ALA A 118 14.66 -7.21 -8.09
C ALA A 118 13.24 -6.72 -7.77
N PRO A 119 12.61 -7.24 -6.72
CA PRO A 119 11.25 -6.87 -6.40
C PRO A 119 11.21 -5.40 -5.99
N VAL A 120 10.04 -4.81 -6.15
CA VAL A 120 9.75 -3.53 -5.52
C VAL A 120 9.64 -3.78 -4.02
N ARG A 121 10.42 -3.07 -3.24
CA ARG A 121 10.36 -3.11 -1.78
C ARG A 121 9.32 -2.13 -1.27
N SER A 122 8.73 -2.47 -0.15
CA SER A 122 7.67 -1.66 0.46
C SER A 122 7.92 -1.43 1.93
N MET A 123 7.58 -0.22 2.37
CA MET A 123 7.45 0.18 3.77
C MET A 123 5.99 0.54 4.03
N ALA A 124 5.35 -0.15 4.97
CA ALA A 124 4.01 0.18 5.44
C ALA A 124 4.07 0.57 6.92
N LEU A 125 3.44 1.69 7.27
CA LEU A 125 3.46 2.24 8.61
C LEU A 125 2.06 2.54 9.12
N ARG A 126 1.88 2.34 10.41
CA ARG A 126 0.76 2.80 11.22
C ARG A 126 1.32 3.70 12.30
N LEU A 127 1.04 5.00 12.22
CA LEU A 127 1.41 6.01 13.19
C LEU A 127 0.21 6.25 14.11
N GLN A 128 0.40 6.06 15.42
CA GLN A 128 -0.68 6.08 16.41
C GLN A 128 -0.45 7.17 17.46
N PRO A 129 -0.79 8.44 17.18
CA PRO A 129 -0.69 9.47 18.20
C PRO A 129 -1.62 9.15 19.37
N PRO A 130 -1.22 9.37 20.63
CA PRO A 130 -2.07 9.14 21.79
C PRO A 130 -3.38 9.91 21.70
N GLN A 131 -4.52 9.23 21.90
CA GLN A 131 -5.87 9.82 21.96
C GLN A 131 -6.32 10.58 20.69
N ALA A 132 -5.74 10.26 19.52
CA ALA A 132 -6.07 10.86 18.24
C ALA A 132 -6.13 9.81 17.13
N ASP A 133 -6.65 10.23 15.97
CA ASP A 133 -6.77 9.36 14.81
C ASP A 133 -5.40 8.95 14.27
N GLU A 134 -5.28 7.68 13.96
CA GLU A 134 -4.06 7.11 13.38
C GLU A 134 -3.90 7.47 11.90
N TRP A 135 -2.67 7.46 11.44
CA TRP A 135 -2.34 7.54 10.03
C TRP A 135 -1.72 6.23 9.56
N ARG A 136 -2.27 5.67 8.46
CA ARG A 136 -1.66 4.52 7.78
C ARG A 136 -1.13 4.94 6.42
N THR A 137 0.08 4.49 6.10
CA THR A 137 0.69 4.74 4.80
C THR A 137 1.40 3.49 4.30
N GLY A 138 1.26 3.21 3.00
CA GLY A 138 1.99 2.15 2.31
C GLY A 138 2.77 2.76 1.15
N MET A 139 4.08 2.60 1.19
CA MET A 139 5.07 3.22 0.32
C MET A 139 5.90 2.17 -0.41
N ASN A 140 6.42 2.53 -1.57
CA ASN A 140 7.34 1.69 -2.34
C ASN A 140 8.68 2.41 -2.54
N ASP A 141 9.73 1.65 -2.76
CA ASP A 141 11.06 2.16 -3.11
C ASP A 141 11.13 2.76 -4.54
N THR A 142 10.03 2.71 -5.28
CA THR A 142 9.89 3.38 -6.58
C THR A 142 9.17 4.71 -6.46
N PRO A 143 9.55 5.74 -7.24
CA PRO A 143 8.94 7.07 -7.15
C PRO A 143 7.53 7.16 -7.74
N GLY A 144 7.01 6.09 -8.32
CA GLY A 144 5.69 6.00 -8.92
C GLY A 144 5.24 4.56 -9.10
N LEU A 145 4.06 4.37 -9.69
CA LEU A 145 3.52 3.07 -10.06
C LEU A 145 3.59 2.83 -11.57
N HIS A 146 3.46 1.58 -11.96
CA HIS A 146 3.42 1.18 -13.38
C HIS A 146 2.05 1.44 -14.04
N VAL A 147 1.03 1.78 -13.27
CA VAL A 147 -0.35 2.01 -13.72
C VAL A 147 -0.97 3.22 -13.04
N SER A 148 -1.93 3.87 -13.70
CA SER A 148 -2.67 5.03 -13.18
C SER A 148 -4.17 4.76 -12.99
N THR A 149 -4.65 3.55 -13.34
CA THR A 149 -6.05 3.19 -13.17
C THR A 149 -6.20 1.78 -12.60
N PRO A 150 -7.28 1.50 -11.85
CA PRO A 150 -7.58 0.15 -11.36
C PRO A 150 -7.74 -0.88 -12.48
N GLN A 151 -8.28 -0.44 -13.63
CA GLN A 151 -8.44 -1.29 -14.80
C GLN A 151 -7.08 -1.72 -15.37
N ALA A 152 -6.16 -0.78 -15.60
CA ALA A 152 -4.81 -1.09 -16.07
C ALA A 152 -4.05 -1.98 -15.09
N PHE A 153 -4.24 -1.78 -13.77
CA PHE A 153 -3.66 -2.66 -12.76
C PHE A 153 -4.17 -4.10 -12.90
N TYR A 154 -5.48 -4.29 -12.99
CA TYR A 154 -6.09 -5.61 -13.17
C TYR A 154 -5.59 -6.28 -14.48
N GLU A 155 -5.58 -5.55 -15.59
CA GLU A 155 -5.12 -6.06 -16.89
C GLU A 155 -3.64 -6.47 -16.83
N ASN A 156 -2.80 -5.69 -16.13
CA ASN A 156 -1.39 -6.04 -15.91
C ASN A 156 -1.24 -7.35 -15.13
N VAL A 157 -1.96 -7.47 -14.01
CA VAL A 157 -1.91 -8.69 -13.19
C VAL A 157 -2.33 -9.90 -14.00
N VAL A 158 -3.44 -9.80 -14.75
CA VAL A 158 -3.94 -10.91 -15.59
C VAL A 158 -2.95 -11.27 -16.71
N ALA A 159 -2.36 -10.26 -17.38
CA ALA A 159 -1.38 -10.50 -18.45
C ALA A 159 -0.09 -11.13 -17.93
N SER A 160 0.30 -10.79 -16.68
CA SER A 160 1.52 -11.27 -16.03
C SER A 160 1.32 -12.56 -15.22
N THR A 161 0.10 -13.10 -15.15
CA THR A 161 -0.17 -14.36 -14.44
C THR A 161 0.52 -15.53 -15.15
N PRO A 162 1.33 -16.34 -14.43
CA PRO A 162 1.99 -17.49 -15.02
C PRO A 162 0.99 -18.55 -15.53
N ASP A 163 1.26 -19.11 -16.71
CA ASP A 163 0.55 -20.31 -17.19
C ASP A 163 0.95 -21.50 -16.30
N PRO A 164 0.02 -22.22 -15.70
CA PRO A 164 0.31 -23.35 -14.80
C PRO A 164 1.17 -24.45 -15.42
N ARG A 165 1.19 -24.57 -16.75
CA ARG A 165 1.98 -25.59 -17.45
C ARG A 165 3.44 -25.19 -17.63
N THR A 166 3.72 -23.90 -17.77
CA THR A 166 5.06 -23.40 -18.09
C THR A 166 5.71 -22.69 -16.90
N GLY A 167 4.93 -22.30 -15.87
CA GLY A 167 5.37 -21.46 -14.76
C GLY A 167 5.77 -20.04 -15.18
N LYS A 168 5.46 -19.61 -16.40
CA LYS A 168 5.82 -18.29 -16.94
C LYS A 168 4.62 -17.60 -17.55
N PRO A 169 4.55 -16.26 -17.51
CA PRO A 169 3.53 -15.50 -18.22
C PRO A 169 3.60 -15.78 -19.74
N ASP A 170 2.43 -15.72 -20.40
CA ASP A 170 2.34 -15.80 -21.87
C ASP A 170 2.94 -14.50 -22.47
N PRO A 171 4.03 -14.59 -23.25
CA PRO A 171 4.69 -13.41 -23.81
C PRO A 171 3.77 -12.59 -24.72
N ALA A 172 2.85 -13.25 -25.44
CA ALA A 172 1.92 -12.55 -26.35
C ALA A 172 0.90 -11.71 -25.56
N LYS A 173 0.39 -12.21 -24.43
CA LYS A 173 -0.50 -11.46 -23.54
C LYS A 173 0.21 -10.28 -22.89
N VAL A 174 1.45 -10.49 -22.42
CA VAL A 174 2.27 -9.42 -21.85
C VAL A 174 2.53 -8.33 -22.89
N GLN A 175 2.95 -8.71 -24.11
CA GLN A 175 3.20 -7.75 -25.18
C GLN A 175 1.94 -6.97 -25.56
N ALA A 176 0.81 -7.66 -25.73
CA ALA A 176 -0.46 -7.02 -26.05
C ALA A 176 -0.94 -6.05 -24.95
N TYR A 177 -0.60 -6.29 -23.69
CA TYR A 177 -0.81 -5.33 -22.61
C TYR A 177 0.12 -4.13 -22.74
N LEU A 178 1.43 -4.34 -22.91
CA LEU A 178 2.44 -3.27 -23.01
C LEU A 178 2.18 -2.35 -24.20
N ASP A 179 1.70 -2.87 -25.33
CA ASP A 179 1.35 -2.09 -26.51
C ASP A 179 0.23 -1.06 -26.25
N ARG A 180 -0.64 -1.33 -25.27
CA ARG A 180 -1.72 -0.42 -24.86
C ARG A 180 -1.35 0.48 -23.68
N HIS A 181 -0.24 0.19 -22.99
CA HIS A 181 0.16 0.85 -21.74
C HIS A 181 1.60 1.36 -21.81
N PRO A 182 1.87 2.42 -22.59
CA PRO A 182 3.21 3.00 -22.71
C PRO A 182 3.75 3.53 -21.38
N GLU A 183 2.87 3.94 -20.45
CA GLU A 183 3.24 4.33 -19.09
C GLU A 183 3.89 3.17 -18.32
N THR A 184 3.39 1.95 -18.50
CA THR A 184 4.00 0.74 -17.89
C THR A 184 5.37 0.47 -18.51
N VAL A 185 5.53 0.62 -19.83
CA VAL A 185 6.83 0.47 -20.51
C VAL A 185 7.83 1.47 -19.96
N ALA A 186 7.43 2.73 -19.82
CA ALA A 186 8.30 3.78 -19.25
C ALA A 186 8.68 3.49 -17.79
N PHE A 187 7.75 2.97 -16.98
CA PHE A 187 8.03 2.55 -15.60
C PHE A 187 9.04 1.41 -15.55
N LEU A 188 8.85 0.37 -16.36
CA LEU A 188 9.77 -0.78 -16.41
C LEU A 188 11.17 -0.38 -16.85
N ALA A 189 11.29 0.56 -17.81
CA ALA A 189 12.58 1.12 -18.22
C ALA A 189 13.29 1.83 -17.07
N ARG A 190 12.57 2.66 -16.29
CA ARG A 190 13.12 3.32 -15.10
C ARG A 190 13.52 2.32 -14.02
N LEU A 191 12.68 1.31 -13.77
CA LEU A 191 12.97 0.26 -12.79
C LEU A 191 14.24 -0.51 -13.15
N LYS A 192 14.42 -0.84 -14.44
CA LYS A 192 15.62 -1.54 -14.94
C LYS A 192 16.90 -0.69 -14.82
N ALA A 193 16.78 0.63 -15.02
CA ALA A 193 17.89 1.56 -14.93
C ALA A 193 18.28 1.92 -13.49
N ARG A 194 17.39 1.66 -12.52
CA ARG A 194 17.60 2.01 -11.12
C ARG A 194 18.65 1.11 -10.48
N PRO A 195 19.65 1.68 -9.78
CA PRO A 195 20.55 0.89 -8.95
C PRO A 195 19.75 0.12 -7.88
N PHE A 196 20.08 -1.14 -7.68
CA PHE A 196 19.44 -1.96 -6.66
C PHE A 196 20.14 -1.73 -5.32
N SER A 197 19.40 -1.27 -4.30
CA SER A 197 19.98 -1.02 -2.98
C SER A 197 20.40 -2.32 -2.29
N SER A 198 21.34 -2.22 -1.36
CA SER A 198 21.85 -3.39 -0.65
C SER A 198 20.88 -4.00 0.36
N GLY A 199 19.81 -3.29 0.75
CA GLY A 199 18.81 -3.77 1.70
C GLY A 199 17.72 -2.76 2.00
N PHE A 200 16.80 -3.11 2.89
CA PHE A 200 15.68 -2.25 3.28
C PHE A 200 16.11 -0.95 3.98
N ALA A 201 17.16 -1.02 4.79
CA ALA A 201 17.53 0.06 5.72
C ALA A 201 18.13 1.28 5.02
N ASN A 202 18.78 1.10 3.88
CA ASN A 202 19.41 2.17 3.11
C ASN A 202 18.65 2.54 1.83
N ASP A 203 17.39 2.08 1.70
CA ASP A 203 16.51 2.47 0.62
C ASP A 203 15.51 3.54 1.06
N SER A 204 15.00 4.32 0.12
CA SER A 204 14.01 5.35 0.33
C SER A 204 12.66 4.92 -0.21
N TYR A 205 11.57 5.27 0.48
CA TYR A 205 10.23 4.79 0.17
C TYR A 205 9.28 5.94 -0.13
N ASN A 206 8.57 5.85 -1.24
CA ASN A 206 7.73 6.92 -1.77
C ASN A 206 6.24 6.60 -1.61
N SER A 207 5.40 7.62 -1.37
CA SER A 207 3.95 7.48 -1.26
C SER A 207 3.29 6.95 -2.54
N VAL A 208 3.96 7.07 -3.67
CA VAL A 208 3.56 6.78 -5.06
C VAL A 208 2.29 7.50 -5.53
N ASN A 209 1.35 7.75 -4.65
CA ASN A 209 0.11 8.49 -4.89
C ASN A 209 0.20 9.91 -4.29
N GLY A 210 -0.58 10.84 -4.83
CA GLY A 210 -0.78 12.17 -4.26
C GLY A 210 -1.89 12.20 -3.22
N PHE A 211 -1.71 13.04 -2.20
CA PHE A 211 -2.68 13.29 -1.13
C PHE A 211 -2.81 14.80 -0.90
N ILE A 212 -3.84 15.22 -0.18
CA ILE A 212 -4.07 16.62 0.16
C ILE A 212 -3.73 16.85 1.63
N PHE A 213 -2.71 17.65 1.90
CA PHE A 213 -2.49 18.16 3.25
C PHE A 213 -3.36 19.39 3.51
N VAL A 214 -3.99 19.43 4.69
CA VAL A 214 -4.86 20.53 5.14
C VAL A 214 -4.27 21.12 6.40
N SER A 215 -3.77 22.35 6.30
CA SER A 215 -3.20 23.09 7.42
C SER A 215 -4.25 23.57 8.42
N GLY A 216 -3.80 24.10 9.56
CA GLY A 216 -4.69 24.60 10.61
C GLY A 216 -5.60 25.75 10.16
N ASP A 217 -5.15 26.59 9.21
CA ASP A 217 -5.92 27.66 8.57
C ASP A 217 -6.79 27.19 7.40
N GLY A 218 -6.85 25.87 7.14
CA GLY A 218 -7.67 25.26 6.11
C GLY A 218 -7.05 25.26 4.70
N LYS A 219 -5.81 25.72 4.52
CA LYS A 219 -5.15 25.70 3.22
C LYS A 219 -4.86 24.28 2.78
N ARG A 220 -5.25 23.95 1.55
CA ARG A 220 -5.10 22.62 0.94
C ARG A 220 -3.92 22.60 -0.02
N ARG A 221 -3.08 21.56 0.07
CA ARG A 221 -1.92 21.37 -0.80
C ARG A 221 -1.84 19.92 -1.27
N LEU A 222 -1.74 19.71 -2.57
CA LEU A 222 -1.41 18.41 -3.12
C LEU A 222 0.06 18.10 -2.80
N VAL A 223 0.29 16.93 -2.21
CA VAL A 223 1.61 16.49 -1.78
C VAL A 223 1.86 15.03 -2.14
N ARG A 224 3.11 14.68 -2.32
CA ARG A 224 3.64 13.33 -2.19
C ARG A 224 4.67 13.35 -1.07
N TRP A 225 5.01 12.19 -0.52
CA TRP A 225 6.07 12.11 0.48
C TRP A 225 7.05 10.99 0.18
N THR A 226 8.24 11.14 0.73
CA THR A 226 9.31 10.15 0.70
C THR A 226 9.83 9.95 2.11
N MET A 227 9.95 8.70 2.54
CA MET A 227 10.79 8.28 3.66
C MET A 227 12.20 8.11 3.12
N GLN A 228 13.04 9.11 3.31
CA GLN A 228 14.43 9.11 2.86
C GLN A 228 15.30 8.46 3.93
N ALA A 229 16.03 7.39 3.56
CA ALA A 229 16.94 6.74 4.49
C ALA A 229 18.06 7.70 4.95
N GLU A 230 18.43 7.62 6.25
CA GLU A 230 19.61 8.30 6.77
C GLU A 230 20.88 7.50 6.49
N ASP A 231 20.77 6.17 6.44
CA ASP A 231 21.88 5.32 6.04
C ASP A 231 22.30 5.61 4.59
N PRO A 232 23.60 5.74 4.31
CA PRO A 232 24.08 5.98 2.94
C PRO A 232 23.62 4.91 1.98
N PHE A 233 23.12 5.34 0.81
CA PHE A 233 22.75 4.41 -0.24
C PHE A 233 23.97 3.60 -0.69
N SER A 234 23.82 2.29 -0.73
CA SER A 234 24.80 1.36 -1.25
C SER A 234 24.11 0.32 -2.14
N THR A 235 24.82 -0.27 -3.07
CA THR A 235 24.29 -1.23 -4.03
C THR A 235 24.88 -2.63 -3.80
N LEU A 236 24.14 -3.65 -4.25
CA LEU A 236 24.67 -5.00 -4.44
C LEU A 236 24.80 -5.27 -5.93
N SER A 237 25.94 -5.84 -6.35
CA SER A 237 26.06 -6.36 -7.70
C SER A 237 25.12 -7.56 -7.90
N PRO A 238 24.72 -7.87 -9.13
CA PRO A 238 23.94 -9.09 -9.40
C PRO A 238 24.62 -10.36 -8.89
N GLU A 239 25.95 -10.43 -8.98
CA GLU A 239 26.78 -11.57 -8.53
C GLU A 239 26.74 -11.70 -7.01
N ASP A 240 26.98 -10.59 -6.30
CA ASP A 240 26.91 -10.57 -4.84
C ASP A 240 25.53 -10.95 -4.33
N ARG A 241 24.49 -10.48 -5.00
CA ARG A 241 23.11 -10.80 -4.66
C ARG A 241 22.81 -12.28 -4.88
N ALA A 242 23.23 -12.86 -6.02
CA ALA A 242 23.00 -14.26 -6.34
C ALA A 242 23.67 -15.22 -5.35
N GLY A 243 24.74 -14.78 -4.69
CA GLY A 243 25.43 -15.52 -3.63
C GLY A 243 24.81 -15.44 -2.24
N ARG A 244 23.72 -14.66 -2.06
CA ARG A 244 23.07 -14.48 -0.75
C ARG A 244 22.06 -15.60 -0.47
N LEU A 245 21.63 -15.69 0.79
CA LEU A 245 20.54 -16.57 1.23
C LEU A 245 19.18 -16.04 0.78
N ALA A 246 18.19 -16.91 0.73
CA ALA A 246 16.84 -16.61 0.24
C ALA A 246 16.11 -15.46 0.97
N ASN A 247 16.50 -15.14 2.20
CA ASN A 247 15.89 -14.11 3.05
C ASN A 247 16.89 -13.00 3.42
N TYR A 248 17.95 -12.81 2.62
CA TYR A 248 19.08 -11.96 3.00
C TYR A 248 18.69 -10.50 3.31
N GLU A 249 17.65 -9.96 2.67
CA GLU A 249 17.19 -8.59 2.91
C GLU A 249 16.57 -8.43 4.30
N PHE A 250 15.80 -9.42 4.73
CA PHE A 250 15.18 -9.46 6.05
C PHE A 250 16.21 -9.75 7.14
N ASP A 251 17.15 -10.64 6.87
CA ASP A 251 18.26 -10.98 7.78
C ASP A 251 19.19 -9.75 7.96
N ASP A 252 19.47 -8.99 6.90
CA ASP A 252 20.23 -7.73 6.99
C ASP A 252 19.50 -6.70 7.86
N LEU A 253 18.20 -6.51 7.67
CA LEU A 253 17.41 -5.56 8.49
C LEU A 253 17.43 -5.96 9.98
N LEU A 254 17.26 -7.25 10.29
CA LEU A 254 17.38 -7.78 11.66
C LEU A 254 18.75 -7.47 12.26
N ALA A 255 19.81 -7.78 11.51
CA ALA A 255 21.18 -7.54 11.94
C ALA A 255 21.51 -6.05 12.14
N ARG A 256 20.96 -5.17 11.30
CA ARG A 256 21.18 -3.72 11.39
C ARG A 256 20.50 -3.15 12.63
N VAL A 257 19.23 -3.46 12.86
CA VAL A 257 18.49 -2.95 14.03
C VAL A 257 19.05 -3.52 15.33
N ALA A 258 19.59 -4.75 15.32
CA ALA A 258 20.30 -5.31 16.48
C ALA A 258 21.58 -4.53 16.86
N ARG A 259 22.19 -3.81 15.91
CA ARG A 259 23.36 -2.94 16.18
C ARG A 259 22.98 -1.53 16.62
N GLY A 260 21.75 -1.12 16.37
CA GLY A 260 21.25 0.19 16.73
C GLY A 260 20.04 0.60 15.89
N PRO A 261 19.35 1.69 16.27
CA PRO A 261 18.20 2.18 15.54
C PRO A 261 18.52 2.51 14.07
N VAL A 262 17.56 2.25 13.18
CA VAL A 262 17.63 2.66 11.77
C VAL A 262 16.61 3.79 11.56
N LYS A 263 16.99 4.80 10.77
CA LYS A 263 16.26 6.05 10.69
C LYS A 263 15.94 6.47 9.27
N TRP A 264 14.81 7.16 9.12
CA TRP A 264 14.39 7.82 7.89
C TRP A 264 13.83 9.20 8.18
N GLN A 265 14.11 10.14 7.27
CA GLN A 265 13.45 11.44 7.26
C GLN A 265 12.18 11.37 6.39
N LEU A 266 11.03 11.72 6.97
CA LEU A 266 9.81 11.95 6.19
C LEU A 266 9.87 13.32 5.54
N ILE A 267 9.79 13.36 4.21
CA ILE A 267 9.88 14.60 3.41
C ILE A 267 8.62 14.72 2.56
N ALA A 268 7.89 15.82 2.70
CA ALA A 268 6.82 16.17 1.76
C ALA A 268 7.40 16.85 0.52
N VAL A 269 6.92 16.45 -0.64
CA VAL A 269 7.15 17.11 -1.93
C VAL A 269 5.86 17.83 -2.28
N LEU A 270 5.91 19.16 -2.46
CA LEU A 270 4.74 19.98 -2.73
C LEU A 270 4.52 20.12 -4.24
N ALA A 271 3.29 19.82 -4.68
CA ALA A 271 2.92 20.05 -6.09
C ALA A 271 2.90 21.53 -6.45
N MET A 272 3.24 21.82 -7.69
CA MET A 272 2.97 23.11 -8.35
C MET A 272 1.70 23.02 -9.20
N PRO A 273 1.05 24.16 -9.50
CA PRO A 273 -0.06 24.19 -10.45
C PRO A 273 0.30 23.51 -11.77
N GLY A 274 -0.51 22.54 -12.20
CA GLY A 274 -0.27 21.76 -13.42
C GLY A 274 0.50 20.45 -13.23
N ASP A 275 1.00 20.16 -12.03
CA ASP A 275 1.61 18.86 -11.76
C ASP A 275 0.56 17.74 -11.83
N PRO A 276 0.87 16.64 -12.52
CA PRO A 276 -0.07 15.56 -12.69
C PRO A 276 -0.29 14.78 -11.37
N ASN A 277 -1.54 14.44 -11.09
CA ASN A 277 -1.89 13.58 -9.95
C ASN A 277 -2.04 12.11 -10.35
N ARG A 278 -1.28 11.65 -11.34
CA ARG A 278 -1.27 10.25 -11.78
C ARG A 278 -0.08 9.53 -11.16
N ALA A 279 -0.33 8.35 -10.61
CA ALA A 279 0.71 7.54 -9.96
C ALA A 279 1.85 7.12 -10.90
N THR A 280 1.63 7.09 -12.23
CA THR A 280 2.64 6.76 -13.24
C THR A 280 3.61 7.90 -13.54
N GLU A 281 3.28 9.13 -13.14
CA GLU A 281 4.05 10.32 -13.47
C GLU A 281 4.85 10.79 -12.25
N VAL A 282 6.16 10.89 -12.43
CA VAL A 282 7.08 11.40 -11.40
C VAL A 282 7.11 12.93 -11.51
N TRP A 283 7.02 13.61 -10.38
CA TRP A 283 7.15 15.06 -10.34
C TRP A 283 8.60 15.50 -10.58
N PRO A 284 8.82 16.69 -11.15
CA PRO A 284 10.17 17.26 -11.32
C PRO A 284 10.91 17.35 -9.98
N GLU A 285 12.23 17.18 -10.04
CA GLU A 285 13.10 17.16 -8.84
C GLU A 285 13.23 18.52 -8.14
N ASP A 286 12.95 19.62 -8.85
CA ASP A 286 12.98 20.99 -8.36
C ASP A 286 11.76 21.40 -7.51
N ARG A 287 10.83 20.46 -7.26
CA ARG A 287 9.69 20.71 -6.38
C ARG A 287 10.13 20.97 -4.95
N GLN A 288 9.43 21.91 -4.30
CA GLN A 288 9.72 22.22 -2.90
C GLN A 288 9.62 20.97 -2.04
N LYS A 289 10.65 20.69 -1.28
CA LYS A 289 10.75 19.61 -0.33
C LYS A 289 10.71 20.19 1.10
N VAL A 290 9.85 19.65 1.95
CA VAL A 290 9.70 20.10 3.34
C VAL A 290 9.90 18.89 4.27
N PRO A 291 10.91 18.92 5.16
CA PRO A 291 11.06 17.89 6.18
C PRO A 291 9.86 17.87 7.12
N LEU A 292 9.25 16.70 7.32
CA LEU A 292 8.08 16.52 8.19
C LEU A 292 8.43 15.88 9.52
N GLY A 293 9.59 15.21 9.62
CA GLY A 293 10.01 14.55 10.85
C GLY A 293 10.84 13.31 10.61
N GLU A 294 11.23 12.66 11.69
CA GLU A 294 12.10 11.49 11.73
C GLU A 294 11.34 10.25 12.17
N LEU A 295 11.45 9.18 11.40
CA LEU A 295 11.07 7.82 11.78
C LEU A 295 12.30 7.11 12.35
N THR A 296 12.19 6.57 13.55
CA THR A 296 13.22 5.76 14.20
C THR A 296 12.69 4.36 14.46
N ILE A 297 13.24 3.34 13.79
CA ILE A 297 12.91 1.93 14.02
C ILE A 297 13.92 1.35 15.01
N THR A 298 13.42 0.80 16.11
CA THR A 298 14.21 0.25 17.22
C THR A 298 14.01 -1.25 17.41
N HIS A 299 13.00 -1.83 16.75
CA HIS A 299 12.67 -3.24 16.90
C HIS A 299 12.25 -3.86 15.58
N VAL A 300 12.71 -5.08 15.31
CA VAL A 300 12.36 -5.90 14.15
C VAL A 300 12.12 -7.33 14.60
N GLU A 301 11.02 -7.92 14.14
CA GLU A 301 10.69 -9.31 14.48
C GLU A 301 9.85 -9.97 13.37
N SER A 302 9.85 -11.31 13.34
CA SER A 302 9.03 -12.04 12.38
C SER A 302 7.53 -11.81 12.61
N GLU A 303 6.72 -11.97 11.56
CA GLU A 303 5.26 -11.81 11.65
C GLU A 303 4.60 -12.82 12.63
N THR A 304 5.25 -13.93 12.93
CA THR A 304 4.74 -14.91 13.93
C THR A 304 4.69 -14.31 15.35
N ARG A 305 5.60 -13.41 15.68
CA ARG A 305 5.71 -12.78 17.00
C ARG A 305 5.25 -11.33 16.97
N GLY A 306 5.40 -10.67 15.82
CA GLY A 306 5.19 -9.25 15.68
C GLY A 306 3.72 -8.85 15.61
N ASN A 307 3.47 -7.60 15.98
CA ASN A 307 2.14 -7.00 16.04
C ASN A 307 1.64 -6.45 14.70
N CYS A 308 2.39 -6.61 13.61
CA CYS A 308 2.03 -6.05 12.31
C CYS A 308 1.14 -6.97 11.46
N GLN A 309 1.07 -8.26 11.78
CA GLN A 309 0.34 -9.24 10.98
C GLN A 309 -1.14 -8.87 10.82
N ASP A 310 -1.79 -8.43 11.90
CA ASP A 310 -3.21 -8.10 11.93
C ASP A 310 -3.52 -6.64 11.58
N VAL A 311 -2.51 -5.83 11.27
CA VAL A 311 -2.72 -4.46 10.80
C VAL A 311 -3.09 -4.47 9.31
N ASN A 312 -4.26 -3.92 8.98
CA ASN A 312 -4.60 -3.60 7.59
C ASN A 312 -4.01 -2.22 7.25
N TYR A 313 -2.92 -2.18 6.49
CA TYR A 313 -2.26 -0.92 6.08
C TYR A 313 -3.02 -0.22 4.95
N ASP A 314 -4.32 -0.01 5.12
CA ASP A 314 -5.17 0.67 4.18
C ASP A 314 -4.72 2.14 4.01
N PRO A 315 -4.34 2.58 2.80
CA PRO A 315 -3.82 3.91 2.55
C PRO A 315 -4.85 5.03 2.70
N LEU A 316 -6.13 4.71 2.89
CA LEU A 316 -7.20 5.68 3.15
C LEU A 316 -7.61 5.76 4.63
N VAL A 317 -6.90 5.10 5.54
CA VAL A 317 -6.99 5.40 6.97
C VAL A 317 -6.14 6.63 7.25
N LEU A 318 -6.80 7.78 7.14
CA LEU A 318 -6.20 9.11 7.15
C LEU A 318 -6.76 9.92 8.33
N PRO A 319 -5.91 10.59 9.13
CA PRO A 319 -6.39 11.49 10.18
C PRO A 319 -6.88 12.83 9.61
N PRO A 320 -7.70 13.59 10.35
CA PRO A 320 -8.04 14.96 9.98
C PRO A 320 -6.77 15.79 9.68
N GLY A 321 -6.72 16.40 8.51
CA GLY A 321 -5.53 17.13 8.03
C GLY A 321 -4.77 16.42 6.90
N ILE A 322 -5.12 15.17 6.61
CA ILE A 322 -4.67 14.44 5.43
C ILE A 322 -5.90 13.90 4.71
N ASP A 323 -6.17 14.41 3.51
CA ASP A 323 -7.30 13.96 2.70
C ASP A 323 -6.81 13.15 1.49
N PRO A 324 -7.60 12.24 0.95
CA PRO A 324 -7.32 11.61 -0.33
C PRO A 324 -7.40 12.66 -1.45
N SER A 325 -6.68 12.42 -2.54
CA SER A 325 -6.79 13.20 -3.76
C SER A 325 -7.81 12.57 -4.73
N ASP A 326 -7.87 13.07 -5.96
CA ASP A 326 -8.68 12.51 -7.05
C ASP A 326 -8.00 11.34 -7.79
N ASP A 327 -6.81 10.90 -7.34
CA ASP A 327 -6.16 9.70 -7.84
C ASP A 327 -7.04 8.46 -7.53
N PRO A 328 -7.48 7.68 -8.54
CA PRO A 328 -8.35 6.53 -8.32
C PRO A 328 -7.65 5.32 -7.68
N ILE A 329 -6.32 5.27 -7.72
CA ILE A 329 -5.54 4.12 -7.23
C ILE A 329 -5.68 3.89 -5.72
N PRO A 330 -5.59 4.89 -4.83
CA PRO A 330 -5.78 4.69 -3.39
C PRO A 330 -7.14 4.09 -3.03
N TYR A 331 -8.21 4.47 -3.74
CA TYR A 331 -9.55 3.94 -3.50
C TYR A 331 -9.67 2.46 -3.88
N ALA A 332 -9.10 2.07 -5.02
CA ALA A 332 -9.05 0.67 -5.42
C ALA A 332 -8.15 -0.16 -4.49
N ARG A 333 -7.03 0.40 -4.05
CA ARG A 333 -6.16 -0.21 -3.04
C ARG A 333 -6.92 -0.45 -1.74
N SER A 334 -7.58 0.55 -1.18
CA SER A 334 -8.38 0.44 0.06
C SER A 334 -9.40 -0.70 -0.04
N ALA A 335 -10.17 -0.76 -1.13
CA ALA A 335 -11.13 -1.82 -1.37
C ALA A 335 -10.47 -3.22 -1.43
N ALA A 336 -9.35 -3.35 -2.16
CA ALA A 336 -8.59 -4.61 -2.25
C ALA A 336 -7.97 -5.02 -0.91
N TYR A 337 -7.42 -4.05 -0.15
CA TYR A 337 -6.88 -4.29 1.20
C TYR A 337 -7.97 -4.81 2.14
N SER A 338 -9.18 -4.24 2.10
CA SER A 338 -10.32 -4.71 2.89
C SER A 338 -10.74 -6.14 2.52
N SER A 339 -10.82 -6.46 1.22
CA SER A 339 -11.14 -7.82 0.75
C SER A 339 -10.06 -8.82 1.17
N SER A 340 -8.79 -8.52 0.90
CA SER A 340 -7.65 -9.35 1.29
C SER A 340 -7.58 -9.59 2.81
N PHE A 341 -7.85 -8.53 3.61
CA PHE A 341 -7.85 -8.64 5.06
C PHE A 341 -8.96 -9.54 5.59
N ARG A 342 -10.20 -9.40 5.08
CA ARG A 342 -11.34 -10.25 5.48
C ARG A 342 -11.09 -11.72 5.18
N ARG A 343 -10.54 -12.05 3.98
CA ARG A 343 -10.18 -13.42 3.63
C ARG A 343 -9.19 -14.00 4.64
N ARG A 344 -8.09 -13.29 4.84
CA ARG A 344 -7.00 -13.69 5.72
C ARG A 344 -7.41 -13.80 7.19
N ALA A 345 -8.31 -12.95 7.67
CA ALA A 345 -8.78 -12.96 9.06
C ALA A 345 -9.56 -14.24 9.42
N GLY A 346 -10.16 -14.91 8.43
CA GLY A 346 -10.87 -16.18 8.59
C GLY A 346 -10.01 -17.43 8.36
N GLU A 347 -8.72 -17.26 8.05
CA GLU A 347 -7.81 -18.36 7.71
C GLU A 347 -6.85 -18.69 8.86
N THR A 348 -6.30 -19.91 8.81
CA THR A 348 -5.25 -20.32 9.75
C THR A 348 -3.99 -19.48 9.52
N LYS A 349 -3.44 -18.92 10.60
CA LYS A 349 -2.22 -18.14 10.54
C LYS A 349 -1.00 -19.06 10.39
N PRO A 350 -0.27 -18.99 9.26
CA PRO A 350 0.94 -19.79 9.08
C PRO A 350 2.10 -19.18 9.89
N PRO A 351 3.18 -19.94 10.09
CA PRO A 351 4.46 -19.38 10.48
C PRO A 351 4.90 -18.30 9.48
N SER A 352 5.65 -17.29 9.95
CA SER A 352 6.21 -16.27 9.08
C SER A 352 7.06 -16.92 7.98
N ALA A 353 6.93 -16.41 6.73
CA ALA A 353 7.80 -16.79 5.63
C ALA A 353 9.28 -16.38 5.87
N VAL A 354 9.48 -15.34 6.68
CA VAL A 354 10.78 -14.94 7.22
C VAL A 354 10.89 -15.58 8.63
N ALA A 355 11.40 -16.80 8.67
CA ALA A 355 11.68 -17.44 9.95
C ALA A 355 12.81 -16.66 10.64
N ASN A 356 12.62 -16.28 11.90
CA ASN A 356 13.75 -15.96 12.74
C ASN A 356 14.65 -17.20 12.79
N GLN A 357 15.75 -17.17 12.10
CA GLN A 357 16.88 -17.98 12.50
C GLN A 357 17.32 -17.36 13.85
N SER A 358 16.67 -17.81 14.93
CA SER A 358 17.29 -17.69 16.23
C SER A 358 18.69 -18.24 16.04
N ALA A 359 19.69 -17.38 16.27
CA ALA A 359 21.08 -17.76 16.24
C ALA A 359 21.20 -19.10 16.98
N GLY A 360 21.40 -20.16 16.19
CA GLY A 360 21.72 -21.45 16.73
C GLY A 360 23.02 -21.27 17.49
N THR A 361 22.92 -21.19 18.81
CA THR A 361 24.05 -21.40 19.68
C THR A 361 24.60 -22.76 19.29
N GLY A 362 25.77 -22.73 18.66
CA GLY A 362 26.50 -23.90 18.23
C GLY A 362 26.63 -24.93 19.36
N ARG A 363 26.51 -26.14 18.92
CA ARG A 363 27.25 -27.24 19.55
C ARG A 363 28.37 -27.66 18.61
#